data_9e5b171b5aff65846c237b96cab6ce3c
#
_entry.id   9e5b171b5aff65846c237b96cab6ce3c
#
_cell.length_a   1.000
_cell.length_b   1.000
_cell.length_c   1.000
_cell.angle_alpha   90.00
_cell.angle_beta   90.00
_cell.angle_gamma   90.00
#
_symmetry.space_group_name_H-M   'P 1'
#
loop_
_entity.id
_entity.type
_entity.pdbx_description
1 polymer ?
#
loop_
_entity_poly.entity_id
_entity_poly.type
_entity_poly.pdbx_seq_one_letter_code
_entity_poly.pdbx_strand_id
1 'polypeptide(L)'
;MLSRNIKFKNFSNKSKNLSVYRIFKDLQNNYLNNKMEILSTLSHNYKYNYNKKILHKYRNFKNFTVVGIGGSILGTKAIYQFLNHKIKKNFLFIDNLQTALNLKVKKKFINLIISKSGNTL
;
A
#
# COMPACT_ATOMS: atom_id res chain seq x y z
N MET A 1 -5.83 19.73 -1.78
CA MET A 1 -6.89 19.99 -0.77
C MET A 1 -7.55 18.67 -0.41
N LEU A 2 -7.07 18.01 0.62
CA LEU A 2 -7.56 16.68 1.07
C LEU A 2 -8.84 16.76 1.93
N SER A 3 -9.30 17.95 2.31
CA SER A 3 -10.32 18.11 3.34
C SER A 3 -11.73 18.42 2.85
N ARG A 4 -11.99 18.53 1.54
CA ARG A 4 -13.33 18.93 1.05
C ARG A 4 -14.46 17.93 1.36
N ASN A 5 -14.12 16.66 1.55
CA ASN A 5 -15.10 15.59 1.79
C ASN A 5 -15.01 14.98 3.20
N ILE A 6 -14.16 15.52 4.07
CA ILE A 6 -13.99 15.00 5.43
C ILE A 6 -14.64 15.99 6.41
N LYS A 7 -15.73 15.56 7.05
CA LYS A 7 -16.37 16.30 8.13
C LYS A 7 -15.80 15.84 9.46
N PHE A 8 -15.06 16.70 10.14
CA PHE A 8 -14.59 16.43 11.49
C PHE A 8 -15.71 16.76 12.50
N LYS A 9 -16.27 15.74 13.17
CA LYS A 9 -17.18 15.92 14.30
C LYS A 9 -16.35 16.00 15.58
N ASN A 10 -16.70 16.92 16.47
CA ASN A 10 -16.05 17.12 17.78
C ASN A 10 -14.60 17.62 17.78
N PHE A 11 -14.14 18.17 16.67
CA PHE A 11 -12.89 18.92 16.66
C PHE A 11 -13.15 20.37 17.06
N SER A 12 -12.73 20.77 18.25
CA SER A 12 -12.78 22.17 18.65
C SER A 12 -11.57 22.90 18.06
N ASN A 13 -11.81 23.85 17.16
CA ASN A 13 -10.78 24.73 16.59
C ASN A 13 -10.16 25.73 17.59
N LYS A 14 -10.28 25.52 18.91
CA LYS A 14 -10.04 26.55 19.89
C LYS A 14 -8.59 26.74 20.36
N SER A 15 -7.66 25.93 19.96
CA SER A 15 -6.25 26.20 20.29
C SER A 15 -5.40 26.25 19.02
N LYS A 16 -5.05 27.45 18.60
CA LYS A 16 -3.91 27.66 17.70
C LYS A 16 -2.64 27.28 18.46
N ASN A 17 -2.34 26.00 18.54
CA ASN A 17 -1.10 25.54 19.12
C ASN A 17 0.03 25.94 18.17
N LEU A 18 0.79 26.97 18.55
CA LEU A 18 1.91 27.49 17.77
C LEU A 18 2.94 26.39 17.41
N SER A 19 3.12 25.42 18.29
CA SER A 19 4.02 24.29 18.05
C SER A 19 3.51 23.42 16.91
N VAL A 20 2.22 23.08 16.87
CA VAL A 20 1.61 22.30 15.80
C VAL A 20 1.68 23.04 14.47
N TYR A 21 1.45 24.35 14.48
CA TYR A 21 1.57 25.18 13.29
C TYR A 21 2.99 25.20 12.71
N ARG A 22 4.01 25.30 13.59
CA ARG A 22 5.43 25.24 13.17
C ARG A 22 5.75 23.88 12.54
N ILE A 23 5.39 22.78 13.20
CA ILE A 23 5.61 21.43 12.68
C ILE A 23 4.93 21.24 11.32
N PHE A 24 3.70 21.73 11.16
CA PHE A 24 2.98 21.64 9.89
C PHE A 24 3.67 22.46 8.78
N LYS A 25 4.16 23.65 9.11
CA LYS A 25 4.89 24.51 8.18
C LYS A 25 6.22 23.88 7.76
N ASP A 26 6.94 23.27 8.68
CA ASP A 26 8.18 22.54 8.40
C ASP A 26 7.93 21.31 7.52
N LEU A 27 6.87 20.56 7.79
CA LEU A 27 6.44 19.44 6.94
C LEU A 27 6.11 19.91 5.52
N GLN A 28 5.39 21.03 5.40
CA GLN A 28 5.03 21.62 4.11
C GLN A 28 6.27 22.11 3.34
N ASN A 29 7.21 22.76 4.01
CA ASN A 29 8.47 23.19 3.41
C ASN A 29 9.33 22.01 2.95
N ASN A 30 9.41 20.95 3.75
CA ASN A 30 10.13 19.73 3.40
C ASN A 30 9.49 19.01 2.20
N TYR A 31 8.16 19.03 2.09
CA TYR A 31 7.44 18.52 0.93
C TYR A 31 7.76 19.35 -0.34
N LEU A 32 7.67 20.67 -0.26
CA LEU A 32 7.92 21.55 -1.39
C LEU A 32 9.37 21.48 -1.88
N ASN A 33 10.32 21.27 -0.98
CA ASN A 33 11.74 21.17 -1.31
C ASN A 33 12.19 19.73 -1.68
N ASN A 34 11.26 18.78 -1.82
CA ASN A 34 11.55 17.36 -2.11
C ASN A 34 12.54 16.70 -1.13
N LYS A 35 12.64 17.21 0.10
CA LYS A 35 13.57 16.68 1.12
C LYS A 35 13.10 15.37 1.74
N MET A 36 11.84 14.98 1.52
CA MET A 36 11.25 13.75 2.06
C MET A 36 10.73 12.87 0.92
N GLU A 37 11.43 11.79 0.61
CA GLU A 37 11.06 10.83 -0.44
C GLU A 37 9.65 10.25 -0.23
N ILE A 38 9.28 9.96 1.02
CA ILE A 38 7.96 9.42 1.35
C ILE A 38 6.85 10.38 0.91
N LEU A 39 7.03 11.68 1.12
CA LEU A 39 6.03 12.69 0.76
C LEU A 39 5.99 12.91 -0.76
N SER A 40 7.07 12.67 -1.47
CA SER A 40 7.10 12.78 -2.93
C SER A 40 6.13 11.79 -3.60
N THR A 41 5.86 10.65 -2.95
CA THR A 41 4.91 9.65 -3.45
C THR A 41 3.45 10.14 -3.46
N LEU A 42 3.14 11.19 -2.69
CA LEU A 42 1.83 11.84 -2.65
C LEU A 42 1.65 12.90 -3.74
N SER A 43 2.71 13.20 -4.49
CA SER A 43 2.66 14.18 -5.58
C SER A 43 1.85 13.64 -6.75
N HIS A 44 1.07 14.52 -7.41
CA HIS A 44 0.38 14.19 -8.67
C HIS A 44 1.36 13.80 -9.80
N ASN A 45 2.60 14.25 -9.71
CA ASN A 45 3.65 13.97 -10.70
C ASN A 45 4.45 12.71 -10.38
N TYR A 46 4.13 12.00 -9.29
CA TYR A 46 4.84 10.78 -8.93
C TYR A 46 4.68 9.69 -9.99
N LYS A 47 5.80 9.20 -10.48
CA LYS A 47 5.82 8.12 -11.47
C LYS A 47 6.18 6.81 -10.80
N TYR A 48 5.29 5.85 -10.89
CA TYR A 48 5.58 4.49 -10.43
C TYR A 48 6.66 3.84 -11.30
N ASN A 49 7.59 3.16 -10.66
CA ASN A 49 8.68 2.47 -11.35
C ASN A 49 8.27 1.08 -11.89
N TYR A 50 7.03 0.92 -12.34
CA TYR A 50 6.60 -0.30 -12.99
C TYR A 50 5.97 -0.03 -14.36
N ASN A 51 6.19 -0.96 -15.30
CA ASN A 51 5.59 -0.87 -16.62
C ASN A 51 4.23 -1.55 -16.62
N LYS A 52 3.17 -0.81 -16.94
CA LYS A 52 1.80 -1.34 -17.05
C LYS A 52 1.68 -2.50 -18.04
N LYS A 53 2.54 -2.56 -19.08
CA LYS A 53 2.58 -3.68 -20.04
C LYS A 53 2.87 -5.03 -19.36
N ILE A 54 3.66 -5.02 -18.27
CA ILE A 54 3.96 -6.24 -17.50
C ILE A 54 2.67 -6.84 -16.91
N LEU A 55 1.73 -6.01 -16.48
CA LEU A 55 0.47 -6.47 -15.90
C LEU A 55 -0.39 -7.25 -16.91
N HIS A 56 -0.33 -6.89 -18.20
CA HIS A 56 -1.06 -7.61 -19.23
C HIS A 56 -0.61 -9.07 -19.36
N LYS A 57 0.69 -9.35 -19.15
CA LYS A 57 1.23 -10.72 -19.17
C LYS A 57 0.54 -11.65 -18.16
N TYR A 58 0.11 -11.08 -17.03
CA TYR A 58 -0.50 -11.84 -15.93
C TYR A 58 -2.04 -11.79 -15.93
N ARG A 59 -2.65 -11.11 -16.88
CA ARG A 59 -4.11 -10.90 -16.91
C ARG A 59 -4.91 -12.21 -16.93
N ASN A 60 -4.42 -13.22 -17.65
CA ASN A 60 -5.12 -14.49 -17.84
C ASN A 60 -4.97 -15.48 -16.67
N PHE A 61 -4.07 -15.22 -15.73
CA PHE A 61 -3.91 -16.08 -14.56
C PHE A 61 -5.03 -15.82 -13.56
N LYS A 62 -5.54 -16.90 -12.96
CA LYS A 62 -6.65 -16.85 -12.00
C LYS A 62 -6.19 -16.93 -10.54
N ASN A 63 -5.04 -17.57 -10.29
CA ASN A 63 -4.58 -17.84 -8.93
C ASN A 63 -3.25 -17.11 -8.66
N PHE A 64 -3.20 -16.40 -7.55
CA PHE A 64 -2.05 -15.62 -7.12
C PHE A 64 -1.70 -15.95 -5.67
N THR A 65 -0.41 -16.07 -5.38
CA THR A 65 0.11 -16.11 -4.02
C THR A 65 0.77 -14.78 -3.73
N VAL A 66 0.41 -14.17 -2.62
CA VAL A 66 1.07 -12.95 -2.13
C VAL A 66 1.88 -13.31 -0.90
N VAL A 67 3.19 -13.15 -1.00
CA VAL A 67 4.14 -13.43 0.07
C VAL A 67 4.69 -12.11 0.60
N GLY A 68 4.62 -11.89 1.91
CA GLY A 68 5.15 -10.69 2.54
C GLY A 68 4.97 -10.73 4.05
N ILE A 69 5.69 -9.89 4.76
CA ILE A 69 5.66 -9.82 6.23
C ILE A 69 5.22 -8.43 6.67
N GLY A 70 4.38 -8.37 7.71
CA GLY A 70 3.92 -7.12 8.33
C GLY A 70 3.23 -6.19 7.35
N GLY A 71 3.66 -4.92 7.30
CA GLY A 71 3.07 -3.89 6.44
C GLY A 71 3.08 -4.22 4.95
N SER A 72 4.02 -5.05 4.49
CA SER A 72 4.11 -5.45 3.08
C SER A 72 2.90 -6.27 2.61
N ILE A 73 2.27 -7.03 3.50
CA ILE A 73 1.13 -7.88 3.14
C ILE A 73 -0.21 -7.33 3.64
N LEU A 74 -0.22 -6.65 4.80
CA LEU A 74 -1.45 -6.17 5.42
C LEU A 74 -2.22 -5.20 4.53
N GLY A 75 -1.53 -4.27 3.88
CA GLY A 75 -2.14 -3.33 2.94
C GLY A 75 -2.80 -4.04 1.77
N THR A 76 -2.13 -5.04 1.20
CA THR A 76 -2.68 -5.84 0.09
C THR A 76 -3.88 -6.68 0.53
N LYS A 77 -3.83 -7.28 1.73
CA LYS A 77 -4.98 -7.98 2.33
C LYS A 77 -6.19 -7.05 2.50
N ALA A 78 -5.97 -5.85 3.04
CA ALA A 78 -7.04 -4.88 3.25
C ALA A 78 -7.70 -4.46 1.94
N ILE A 79 -6.91 -4.15 0.91
CA ILE A 79 -7.42 -3.80 -0.43
C ILE A 79 -8.19 -4.98 -1.03
N TYR A 80 -7.65 -6.20 -0.92
CA TYR A 80 -8.31 -7.39 -1.42
C TYR A 80 -9.66 -7.62 -0.73
N GLN A 81 -9.72 -7.53 0.60
CA GLN A 81 -10.96 -7.69 1.36
C GLN A 81 -12.00 -6.63 1.00
N PHE A 82 -11.57 -5.39 0.84
CA PHE A 82 -12.46 -4.30 0.43
C PHE A 82 -13.04 -4.49 -0.97
N LEU A 83 -12.24 -5.01 -1.91
CA LEU A 83 -12.60 -5.16 -3.31
C LEU A 83 -13.00 -6.59 -3.69
N ASN A 84 -13.08 -7.53 -2.76
CA ASN A 84 -13.28 -8.95 -3.06
C ASN A 84 -14.54 -9.23 -3.90
N HIS A 85 -15.61 -8.46 -3.67
CA HIS A 85 -16.86 -8.53 -4.43
C HIS A 85 -16.70 -8.19 -5.92
N LYS A 86 -15.63 -7.48 -6.30
CA LYS A 86 -15.29 -7.12 -7.69
C LYS A 86 -14.17 -7.98 -8.27
N ILE A 87 -13.38 -8.65 -7.43
CA ILE A 87 -12.21 -9.41 -7.85
C ILE A 87 -12.62 -10.84 -8.20
N LYS A 88 -12.45 -11.23 -9.47
CA LYS A 88 -12.72 -12.59 -9.98
C LYS A 88 -11.50 -13.51 -9.93
N LYS A 89 -10.45 -13.15 -9.16
CA LYS A 89 -9.20 -13.87 -9.06
C LYS A 89 -9.01 -14.35 -7.62
N ASN A 90 -8.36 -15.51 -7.47
CA ASN A 90 -8.09 -16.09 -6.17
C ASN A 90 -6.73 -15.61 -5.67
N PHE A 91 -6.70 -15.07 -4.46
CA PHE A 91 -5.49 -14.66 -3.79
C PHE A 91 -5.28 -15.49 -2.53
N LEU A 92 -4.08 -16.04 -2.40
CA LEU A 92 -3.60 -16.71 -1.22
C LEU A 92 -2.53 -15.83 -0.59
N PHE A 93 -2.69 -15.50 0.68
CA PHE A 93 -1.76 -14.65 1.41
C PHE A 93 -0.90 -15.50 2.35
N ILE A 94 0.43 -15.38 2.20
CA ILE A 94 1.42 -16.07 3.04
C ILE A 94 2.18 -15.00 3.82
N ASP A 95 1.91 -14.89 5.11
CA ASP A 95 2.53 -13.96 6.04
C ASP A 95 3.42 -14.66 7.08
N ASN A 96 3.42 -15.98 7.09
CA ASN A 96 4.30 -16.79 7.91
C ASN A 96 4.68 -18.10 7.19
N LEU A 97 5.77 -18.71 7.62
CA LEU A 97 6.29 -19.96 7.02
C LEU A 97 5.38 -21.17 7.28
N GLN A 98 4.66 -21.19 8.39
CA GLN A 98 3.77 -22.31 8.73
C GLN A 98 2.60 -22.42 7.75
N THR A 99 2.06 -21.30 7.30
CA THR A 99 1.01 -21.28 6.30
C THR A 99 1.49 -21.84 4.97
N ALA A 100 2.75 -21.58 4.60
CA ALA A 100 3.34 -22.10 3.36
C ALA A 100 3.49 -23.60 3.33
N LEU A 101 3.87 -24.21 4.46
CA LEU A 101 4.13 -25.66 4.56
C LEU A 101 2.87 -26.54 4.39
N ASN A 102 1.69 -26.00 4.66
CA ASN A 102 0.43 -26.72 4.60
C ASN A 102 -0.28 -26.65 3.23
N LEU A 103 0.34 -26.02 2.24
CA LEU A 103 -0.25 -25.84 0.93
C LEU A 103 -0.06 -27.07 0.04
N LYS A 104 -1.04 -27.97 0.02
CA LYS A 104 -1.16 -29.00 -1.03
C LYS A 104 -1.73 -28.36 -2.30
N VAL A 105 -0.88 -27.64 -3.05
CA VAL A 105 -1.36 -26.86 -4.21
C VAL A 105 -1.22 -27.70 -5.48
N LYS A 106 -2.35 -28.17 -6.01
CA LYS A 106 -2.42 -28.80 -7.34
C LYS A 106 -2.61 -27.78 -8.49
N LYS A 107 -2.81 -26.50 -8.18
CA LYS A 107 -3.11 -25.45 -9.18
C LYS A 107 -1.87 -24.60 -9.46
N LYS A 108 -1.75 -24.11 -10.68
CA LYS A 108 -0.69 -23.17 -11.06
C LYS A 108 -0.97 -21.79 -10.45
N PHE A 109 -0.03 -21.29 -9.65
CA PHE A 109 -0.07 -19.97 -9.03
C PHE A 109 1.02 -19.07 -9.58
N ILE A 110 0.74 -17.77 -9.61
CA ILE A 110 1.73 -16.71 -9.79
C ILE A 110 2.10 -16.19 -8.41
N ASN A 111 3.38 -16.22 -8.08
CA ASN A 111 3.87 -15.72 -6.80
C ASN A 111 4.23 -14.25 -6.92
N LEU A 112 3.66 -13.44 -6.03
CA LEU A 112 3.95 -12.03 -5.85
C LEU A 112 4.64 -11.85 -4.51
N ILE A 113 5.92 -11.53 -4.53
CA ILE A 113 6.73 -11.31 -3.32
C ILE A 113 6.83 -9.80 -3.10
N ILE A 114 6.42 -9.34 -1.92
CA ILE A 114 6.43 -7.93 -1.55
C ILE A 114 7.40 -7.71 -0.39
N SER A 115 8.46 -6.96 -0.65
CA SER A 115 9.44 -6.56 0.35
C SER A 115 9.72 -5.06 0.24
N LYS A 116 9.83 -4.37 1.37
CA LYS A 116 10.21 -2.96 1.42
C LYS A 116 11.70 -2.77 1.14
N SER A 117 12.54 -3.57 1.76
CA SER A 117 14.01 -3.43 1.70
C SER A 117 14.66 -4.29 0.62
N GLY A 118 13.96 -5.32 0.14
CA GLY A 118 14.53 -6.36 -0.68
C GLY A 118 15.45 -7.34 0.07
N ASN A 119 15.77 -7.06 1.34
CA ASN A 119 16.71 -7.82 2.17
C ASN A 119 16.02 -8.63 3.27
N THR A 120 14.71 -8.78 3.20
CA THR A 120 13.97 -9.59 4.16
C THR A 120 14.10 -11.05 3.75
N LEU A 121 14.99 -11.75 4.41
CA LEU A 121 15.12 -13.21 4.40
C LEU A 121 14.28 -13.78 5.53
#